data_372d7965e5b885bf2dc6353831100ce2
#
_entry.id   372d7965e5b885bf2dc6353831100ce2
#
_cell.length_a   1.000
_cell.length_b   1.000
_cell.length_c   1.000
_cell.angle_alpha   90.00
_cell.angle_beta   90.00
_cell.angle_gamma   90.00
#
_symmetry.space_group_name_H-M   'P 1'
#
loop_
_entity.id
_entity.type
_entity.pdbx_description
1 polymer ?
#
loop_
_entity_poly.entity_id
_entity_poly.type
_entity_poly.pdbx_seq_one_letter_code
_entity_poly.pdbx_strand_id
1 'polypeptide(L)'
;MENKKQLPLRIGVGIALLNHENKIFVGKRIDNPANSWQMPQGGVDENEDFLQAAKRELKEETNIRTVTVIKELNEWITYDLPENLLGKLWKGKYRGQKQ
;
A
#
# COMPACT_ATOMS: atom_id res chain seq x y z
N MET A 1 22.36 -11.31 -16.88
CA MET A 1 22.03 -10.67 -15.61
C MET A 1 20.69 -9.95 -15.73
N GLU A 2 19.78 -10.23 -14.83
CA GLU A 2 18.45 -9.59 -14.89
C GLU A 2 18.54 -8.12 -14.57
N ASN A 3 17.92 -7.28 -15.39
CA ASN A 3 17.85 -5.84 -15.14
C ASN A 3 16.68 -5.55 -14.18
N LYS A 4 16.98 -5.19 -12.96
CA LYS A 4 15.97 -4.96 -11.94
C LYS A 4 15.02 -3.80 -12.28
N LYS A 5 15.43 -2.87 -13.14
CA LYS A 5 14.58 -1.78 -13.60
C LYS A 5 13.45 -2.25 -14.54
N GLN A 6 13.55 -3.47 -15.04
CA GLN A 6 12.52 -4.06 -15.90
C GLN A 6 11.49 -4.88 -15.12
N LEU A 7 11.66 -5.02 -13.81
CA LEU A 7 10.68 -5.71 -12.99
C LEU A 7 9.33 -4.97 -13.01
N PRO A 8 8.23 -5.71 -12.83
CA PRO A 8 6.91 -5.07 -12.80
C PRO A 8 6.71 -4.23 -11.55
N LEU A 9 5.68 -3.41 -11.57
CA LEU A 9 5.18 -2.73 -10.38
C LEU A 9 4.21 -3.64 -9.63
N ARG A 10 4.30 -3.65 -8.31
CA ARG A 10 3.34 -4.36 -7.46
C ARG A 10 2.02 -3.60 -7.47
N ILE A 11 0.92 -4.31 -7.68
CA ILE A 11 -0.41 -3.69 -7.65
C ILE A 11 -0.89 -3.67 -6.21
N GLY A 12 -1.29 -2.50 -5.73
CA GLY A 12 -1.75 -2.32 -4.37
C GLY A 12 -2.84 -1.28 -4.25
N VAL A 13 -3.24 -1.05 -3.03
CA VAL A 13 -4.22 -0.03 -2.64
C VAL A 13 -3.64 0.82 -1.53
N GLY A 14 -3.99 2.11 -1.53
CA GLY A 14 -3.73 3.01 -0.43
C GLY A 14 -5.05 3.51 0.13
N ILE A 15 -5.11 3.74 1.43
CA ILE A 15 -6.35 4.09 2.10
C ILE A 15 -6.16 5.38 2.88
N ALA A 16 -6.93 6.42 2.52
CA ALA A 16 -7.05 7.62 3.33
C ALA A 16 -8.23 7.42 4.27
N LEU A 17 -7.95 7.00 5.48
CA LEU A 17 -8.97 6.73 6.49
C LEU A 17 -9.20 7.98 7.34
N LEU A 18 -10.43 8.47 7.35
CA LEU A 18 -10.82 9.65 8.12
C LEU A 18 -11.74 9.27 9.27
N ASN A 19 -11.55 9.93 10.41
CA ASN A 19 -12.53 9.85 11.48
C ASN A 19 -13.61 10.92 11.31
N HIS A 20 -14.59 10.97 12.20
CA HIS A 20 -15.69 11.93 12.10
C HIS A 20 -15.26 13.40 12.34
N GLU A 21 -14.03 13.63 12.76
CA GLU A 21 -13.43 14.97 12.84
C GLU A 21 -12.60 15.30 11.60
N ASN A 22 -12.63 14.46 10.56
CA ASN A 22 -11.85 14.60 9.33
C ASN A 22 -10.35 14.53 9.54
N LYS A 23 -9.91 13.85 10.59
CA LYS A 23 -8.48 13.58 10.80
C LYS A 23 -8.09 12.28 10.13
N ILE A 24 -6.94 12.30 9.47
CA ILE A 24 -6.39 11.15 8.76
C ILE A 24 -5.66 10.23 9.73
N PHE A 25 -5.91 8.92 9.59
CA PHE A 25 -5.17 7.89 10.30
C PHE A 25 -3.81 7.69 9.65
N VAL A 26 -2.75 7.73 10.44
CA VAL A 26 -1.41 7.35 10.01
C VAL A 26 -0.76 6.48 11.09
N GLY A 27 0.10 5.57 10.66
CA GLY A 27 0.82 4.69 11.55
C GLY A 27 2.29 4.59 11.18
N LYS A 28 3.08 4.07 12.11
CA LYS A 28 4.49 3.78 11.88
C LYS A 28 4.69 2.27 11.86
N ARG A 29 5.53 1.79 10.96
CA ARG A 29 5.96 0.40 11.00
C ARG A 29 6.91 0.20 12.18
N ILE A 30 6.69 -0.85 12.94
CA ILE A 30 7.54 -1.19 14.09
C ILE A 30 8.96 -1.57 13.62
N ASP A 31 9.04 -2.22 12.48
CA ASP A 31 10.28 -2.76 11.91
C ASP A 31 11.04 -1.78 11.01
N ASN A 32 10.56 -0.54 10.87
CA ASN A 32 11.18 0.43 9.98
C ASN A 32 11.94 1.49 10.77
N PRO A 33 13.28 1.51 10.68
CA PRO A 33 14.09 2.49 11.41
C PRO A 33 13.94 3.92 10.88
N ALA A 34 13.38 4.10 9.69
CA ALA A 34 13.21 5.44 9.10
C ALA A 34 12.17 6.29 9.82
N ASN A 35 11.38 5.70 10.72
CA ASN A 35 10.45 6.43 11.58
C ASN A 35 9.40 7.24 10.80
N SER A 36 8.99 6.73 9.63
CA SER A 36 8.04 7.40 8.74
C SER A 36 6.60 7.07 9.09
N TRP A 37 5.74 8.08 9.01
CA TRP A 37 4.31 7.90 9.16
C TRP A 37 3.70 7.53 7.82
N GLN A 38 2.80 6.57 7.81
CA GLN A 38 2.16 6.07 6.59
C GLN A 38 0.68 5.88 6.78
N MET A 39 -0.09 6.11 5.71
CA MET A 39 -1.49 5.69 5.64
C MET A 39 -1.54 4.17 5.44
N PRO A 40 -2.64 3.50 5.84
CA PRO A 40 -2.80 2.07 5.55
C PRO A 40 -2.69 1.78 4.06
N GLN A 41 -1.98 0.72 3.72
CA GLN A 41 -1.80 0.29 2.33
C GLN A 41 -1.43 -1.19 2.29
N GLY A 42 -1.61 -1.79 1.14
CA GLY A 42 -1.21 -3.18 0.95
C GLY A 42 -1.43 -3.65 -0.48
N GLY A 43 -1.07 -4.90 -0.73
CA GLY A 43 -1.20 -5.51 -2.04
C GLY A 43 -2.61 -6.01 -2.32
N VAL A 44 -2.91 -6.15 -3.60
CA VAL A 44 -4.16 -6.75 -4.07
C VAL A 44 -3.88 -8.22 -4.39
N ASP A 45 -4.66 -9.11 -3.79
CA ASP A 45 -4.53 -10.54 -4.04
C ASP A 45 -5.18 -10.92 -5.37
N GLU A 46 -4.80 -12.08 -5.89
CA GLU A 46 -5.37 -12.60 -7.12
C GLU A 46 -6.90 -12.74 -6.97
N ASN A 47 -7.64 -12.30 -8.00
CA ASN A 47 -9.11 -12.33 -8.03
C ASN A 47 -9.80 -11.43 -7.00
N GLU A 48 -9.07 -10.53 -6.39
CA GLU A 48 -9.61 -9.57 -5.44
C GLU A 48 -9.79 -8.22 -6.13
N ASP A 49 -10.94 -7.56 -5.93
CA ASP A 49 -11.07 -6.18 -6.43
C ASP A 49 -10.42 -5.19 -5.46
N PHE A 50 -10.26 -3.95 -5.91
CA PHE A 50 -9.52 -2.94 -5.14
C PHE A 50 -10.22 -2.57 -3.83
N LEU A 51 -11.54 -2.51 -3.82
CA LEU A 51 -12.28 -2.20 -2.61
C LEU A 51 -12.19 -3.34 -1.59
N GLN A 52 -12.28 -4.58 -2.05
CA GLN A 52 -12.10 -5.75 -1.19
C GLN A 52 -10.69 -5.76 -0.58
N ALA A 53 -9.68 -5.48 -1.41
CA ALA A 53 -8.29 -5.40 -0.95
C ALA A 53 -8.12 -4.31 0.10
N ALA A 54 -8.69 -3.13 -0.14
CA ALA A 54 -8.60 -2.02 0.80
C ALA A 54 -9.24 -2.36 2.15
N LYS A 55 -10.42 -2.95 2.15
CA LYS A 55 -11.10 -3.35 3.38
C LYS A 55 -10.35 -4.45 4.13
N ARG A 56 -9.80 -5.41 3.39
CA ARG A 56 -9.00 -6.48 3.98
C ARG A 56 -7.73 -5.94 4.64
N GLU A 57 -6.98 -5.11 3.92
CA GLU A 57 -5.74 -4.53 4.44
C GLU A 57 -6.02 -3.62 5.65
N LEU A 58 -7.10 -2.86 5.61
CA LEU A 58 -7.48 -2.00 6.72
C LEU A 58 -7.78 -2.83 7.97
N LYS A 59 -8.51 -3.93 7.81
CA LYS A 59 -8.80 -4.85 8.92
C LYS A 59 -7.54 -5.48 9.48
N GLU A 60 -6.63 -5.93 8.60
CA GLU A 60 -5.39 -6.56 9.00
C GLU A 60 -4.48 -5.60 9.77
N GLU A 61 -4.38 -4.36 9.30
CA GLU A 61 -3.47 -3.38 9.89
C GLU A 61 -4.03 -2.65 11.10
N THR A 62 -5.35 -2.44 11.16
CA THR A 62 -5.97 -1.60 12.18
C THR A 62 -7.10 -2.27 12.96
N ASN A 63 -7.55 -3.43 12.52
CA ASN A 63 -8.75 -4.13 13.02
C ASN A 63 -10.05 -3.36 12.83
N ILE A 64 -10.06 -2.33 11.99
CA ILE A 64 -11.27 -1.58 11.64
C ILE A 64 -12.03 -2.37 10.58
N ARG A 65 -13.30 -2.67 10.85
CA ARG A 65 -14.12 -3.56 10.01
C ARG A 65 -15.27 -2.85 9.30
N THR A 66 -15.68 -1.69 9.79
CA THR A 66 -16.83 -0.96 9.23
C THR A 66 -16.41 0.43 8.83
N VAL A 67 -16.53 0.72 7.53
CA VAL A 67 -16.21 2.03 6.97
C VAL A 67 -17.22 2.38 5.89
N THR A 68 -17.40 3.68 5.66
CA THR A 68 -18.17 4.20 4.53
C THR A 68 -17.18 4.70 3.48
N VAL A 69 -17.32 4.22 2.27
CA VAL A 69 -16.47 4.67 1.16
C VAL A 69 -17.01 6.02 0.67
N ILE A 70 -16.16 7.04 0.75
CA ILE A 70 -16.52 8.37 0.30
C ILE A 70 -16.15 8.56 -1.17
N LYS A 71 -14.96 8.06 -1.56
CA LYS A 71 -14.45 8.24 -2.92
C LYS A 71 -13.37 7.22 -3.23
N GLU A 72 -13.36 6.75 -4.47
CA GLU A 72 -12.24 6.02 -5.06
C GLU A 72 -11.60 6.92 -6.10
N LEU A 73 -10.26 7.01 -6.09
CA LEU A 73 -9.55 7.73 -7.14
C LEU A 73 -9.45 6.85 -8.38
N ASN A 74 -9.65 7.45 -9.54
CA ASN A 74 -9.55 6.75 -10.83
C ASN A 74 -8.16 6.79 -11.43
N GLU A 75 -7.20 7.36 -10.72
CA GLU A 75 -5.83 7.52 -11.19
C GLU A 75 -4.89 6.62 -10.40
N TRP A 76 -3.89 6.07 -11.09
CA TRP A 76 -2.83 5.32 -10.44
C TRP A 76 -1.79 6.26 -9.87
N ILE A 77 -1.37 5.97 -8.64
CA ILE A 77 -0.22 6.62 -8.03
C ILE A 77 0.91 5.59 -8.03
N THR A 78 2.04 5.95 -8.62
CA THR A 78 3.16 5.03 -8.77
C THR A 78 4.41 5.57 -8.06
N TYR A 79 5.22 4.66 -7.55
CA TYR A 79 6.54 4.99 -7.04
C TYR A 79 7.49 3.82 -7.27
N ASP A 80 8.77 4.14 -7.44
CA ASP A 80 9.82 3.14 -7.57
C ASP A 80 10.49 2.90 -6.22
N LEU A 81 10.96 1.68 -6.00
CA LEU A 81 11.75 1.38 -4.81
C LEU A 81 13.10 2.08 -4.90
N PRO A 82 13.63 2.57 -3.76
CA PRO A 82 15.02 2.98 -3.68
C PRO A 82 15.95 1.84 -4.09
N GLU A 83 17.10 2.17 -4.67
CA GLU A 83 18.05 1.16 -5.14
C GLU A 83 18.47 0.17 -4.06
N ASN A 84 18.61 0.63 -2.82
CA ASN A 84 19.00 -0.23 -1.70
C ASN A 84 17.94 -1.26 -1.32
N LEU A 85 16.68 -1.07 -1.72
CA LEU A 85 15.60 -2.01 -1.48
C LEU A 85 15.25 -2.85 -2.71
N LEU A 86 15.71 -2.41 -3.88
CA LEU A 86 15.47 -3.12 -5.13
C LEU A 86 16.13 -4.48 -5.10
N GLY A 87 15.37 -5.53 -5.36
CA GLY A 87 15.86 -6.91 -5.27
C GLY A 87 15.77 -7.52 -3.88
N LYS A 88 15.34 -6.77 -2.87
CA LYS A 88 15.24 -7.24 -1.48
C LYS A 88 13.80 -7.25 -0.98
N LEU A 89 13.11 -6.12 -1.11
CA LEU A 89 11.72 -6.01 -0.67
C LEU A 89 10.82 -6.84 -1.59
N TRP A 90 9.77 -7.43 -1.06
CA TRP A 90 8.82 -8.28 -1.78
C TRP A 90 9.52 -9.43 -2.53
N LYS A 91 10.55 -10.01 -1.92
CA LYS A 91 11.34 -11.12 -2.48
C LYS A 91 12.01 -10.77 -3.81
N GLY A 92 12.27 -9.49 -4.06
CA GLY A 92 12.93 -9.03 -5.27
C GLY A 92 12.08 -9.08 -6.53
N LYS A 93 10.75 -9.24 -6.43
CA LYS A 93 9.87 -9.44 -7.58
C LYS A 93 9.43 -8.14 -8.27
N TYR A 94 9.53 -7.02 -7.60
CA TYR A 94 8.97 -5.75 -8.09
C TYR A 94 9.98 -4.63 -8.00
N ARG A 95 9.86 -3.66 -8.91
CA ARG A 95 10.68 -2.44 -8.87
C ARG A 95 10.03 -1.29 -8.12
N GLY A 96 8.77 -1.44 -7.74
CA GLY A 96 8.00 -0.42 -7.06
C GLY A 96 6.55 -0.85 -6.95
N GLN A 97 5.65 0.11 -6.72
CA GLN A 97 4.24 -0.17 -6.54
C GLN A 97 3.40 0.88 -7.27
N LYS A 98 2.26 0.43 -7.79
CA LYS A 98 1.19 1.32 -8.23
C LYS A 98 -0.08 1.02 -7.44
N GLN A 99 -0.76 2.06 -7.01
CA GLN A 99 -1.96 1.93 -6.21
C GLN A 99 -3.00 2.98 -6.57
#